data_acf5dc7b7dbf17749b50956f9769b053
#
_entry.id   acf5dc7b7dbf17749b50956f9769b053
#
_cell.length_a   1.000
_cell.length_b   1.000
_cell.length_c   1.000
_cell.angle_alpha   90.00
_cell.angle_beta   90.00
_cell.angle_gamma   90.00
#
_symmetry.space_group_name_H-M   'P 1'
#
loop_
_entity.id
_entity.type
_entity.pdbx_description
1 polymer ?
#
loop_
_entity_poly.entity_id
_entity_poly.type
_entity_poly.pdbx_seq_one_letter_code
_entity_poly.pdbx_strand_id
1 'polypeptide(L)'
;MSNFTRRLFIFIPFASIINFILKPQRVFASSKDSQENWSLSKSEWNEKLSPEVFNILREEGTERPFSSPLNNEKRKGIFFCAGCNQALFLSEYKYDSGTGWPSFWQSISNAIETKIDFKLIVPRTEYHCSRCGGHQGHVFNDGPQPTGKRYCNNGLALTFKPE
;
A
#
# COMPACT_ATOMS: atom_id res chain seq x y z
N MET A 1 27.77 -27.47 -80.38
CA MET A 1 27.34 -26.10 -80.14
C MET A 1 26.07 -26.19 -79.31
N SER A 2 26.14 -26.10 -77.96
CA SER A 2 25.06 -26.31 -77.05
C SER A 2 24.76 -25.00 -76.30
N ASN A 3 23.57 -24.49 -76.45
CA ASN A 3 23.10 -23.30 -75.83
C ASN A 3 22.63 -23.63 -74.36
N PHE A 4 23.32 -23.06 -73.38
CA PHE A 4 23.05 -23.21 -71.98
C PHE A 4 22.12 -22.08 -71.56
N THR A 5 20.81 -22.39 -71.37
CA THR A 5 19.81 -21.43 -70.91
C THR A 5 19.87 -21.32 -69.39
N ARG A 6 20.33 -20.17 -68.86
CA ARG A 6 20.31 -19.87 -67.42
C ARG A 6 18.89 -19.57 -66.99
N ARG A 7 18.32 -20.41 -66.11
CA ARG A 7 17.08 -20.13 -65.40
C ARG A 7 17.39 -19.28 -64.16
N LEU A 8 16.84 -18.06 -64.15
CA LEU A 8 16.94 -17.15 -63.04
C LEU A 8 15.88 -17.54 -62.01
N PHE A 9 16.29 -18.02 -60.82
CA PHE A 9 15.38 -18.25 -59.69
C PHE A 9 15.19 -16.93 -58.92
N ILE A 10 14.01 -16.36 -58.98
CA ILE A 10 13.62 -15.21 -58.16
C ILE A 10 13.20 -15.75 -56.81
N PHE A 11 14.00 -15.49 -55.77
CA PHE A 11 13.64 -15.74 -54.38
C PHE A 11 12.76 -14.59 -53.91
N ILE A 12 11.48 -14.86 -53.65
CA ILE A 12 10.54 -13.93 -52.96
C ILE A 12 10.72 -14.18 -51.46
N PRO A 13 11.15 -13.20 -50.65
CA PRO A 13 11.20 -13.39 -49.23
C PRO A 13 9.77 -13.35 -48.66
N PHE A 14 9.36 -14.40 -47.97
CA PHE A 14 8.13 -14.50 -47.20
C PHE A 14 8.27 -13.56 -45.99
N ALA A 15 7.66 -12.38 -46.05
CA ALA A 15 7.58 -11.49 -44.92
C ALA A 15 6.54 -12.06 -43.90
N SER A 16 7.08 -12.67 -42.84
CA SER A 16 6.23 -13.07 -41.70
C SER A 16 5.69 -11.85 -40.99
N ILE A 17 4.42 -11.56 -41.19
CA ILE A 17 3.68 -10.56 -40.42
C ILE A 17 3.45 -11.12 -39.01
N ILE A 18 4.30 -10.74 -38.07
CA ILE A 18 4.07 -10.98 -36.66
C ILE A 18 2.95 -10.04 -36.22
N ASN A 19 1.74 -10.55 -36.09
CA ASN A 19 0.64 -9.86 -35.45
C ASN A 19 0.95 -9.72 -33.94
N PHE A 20 1.49 -8.58 -33.57
CA PHE A 20 1.66 -8.19 -32.17
C PHE A 20 0.28 -7.82 -31.62
N ILE A 21 -0.40 -8.80 -31.01
CA ILE A 21 -1.64 -8.54 -30.29
C ILE A 21 -1.29 -7.72 -29.05
N LEU A 22 -1.39 -6.38 -29.16
CA LEU A 22 -1.38 -5.51 -28.01
C LEU A 22 -2.60 -5.84 -27.15
N LYS A 23 -2.40 -6.55 -26.02
CA LYS A 23 -3.41 -6.65 -24.98
C LYS A 23 -3.69 -5.24 -24.49
N PRO A 24 -4.96 -4.79 -24.45
CA PRO A 24 -5.26 -3.48 -23.88
C PRO A 24 -4.86 -3.51 -22.40
N GLN A 25 -3.81 -2.77 -22.05
CA GLN A 25 -3.54 -2.44 -20.67
C GLN A 25 -4.75 -1.62 -20.19
N ARG A 26 -5.49 -2.17 -19.24
CA ARG A 26 -6.49 -1.41 -18.51
C ARG A 26 -5.73 -0.32 -17.76
N VAL A 27 -5.65 0.84 -18.37
CA VAL A 27 -5.31 2.08 -17.67
C VAL A 27 -6.44 2.27 -16.67
N PHE A 28 -6.17 1.98 -15.39
CA PHE A 28 -7.04 2.45 -14.33
C PHE A 28 -7.06 3.95 -14.46
N ALA A 29 -8.17 4.47 -14.99
CA ALA A 29 -8.42 5.90 -15.00
C ALA A 29 -8.30 6.34 -13.53
N SER A 30 -7.23 7.07 -13.22
CA SER A 30 -7.14 7.86 -12.01
C SER A 30 -8.35 8.79 -12.06
N SER A 31 -9.40 8.45 -11.30
CA SER A 31 -10.45 9.42 -10.99
C SER A 31 -9.72 10.67 -10.54
N LYS A 32 -10.07 11.81 -11.11
CA LYS A 32 -9.70 13.14 -10.61
C LYS A 32 -10.11 13.17 -9.14
N ASP A 33 -9.19 12.70 -8.26
CA ASP A 33 -9.25 12.99 -6.85
C ASP A 33 -9.09 14.51 -6.81
N SER A 34 -10.21 15.22 -6.65
CA SER A 34 -10.19 16.64 -6.33
C SER A 34 -9.17 16.73 -5.21
N GLN A 35 -8.14 17.54 -5.37
CA GLN A 35 -6.99 17.66 -4.48
C GLN A 35 -7.52 18.13 -3.13
N GLU A 36 -8.12 17.19 -2.36
CA GLU A 36 -8.59 17.43 -1.02
C GLU A 36 -7.38 17.88 -0.21
N ASN A 37 -7.46 19.08 0.34
CA ASN A 37 -6.43 19.58 1.23
C ASN A 37 -6.49 18.80 2.54
N TRP A 38 -5.51 17.92 2.75
CA TRP A 38 -5.39 17.13 3.99
C TRP A 38 -4.62 17.85 5.11
N SER A 39 -4.20 19.10 4.88
CA SER A 39 -3.60 19.98 5.88
C SER A 39 -4.68 20.63 6.76
N LEU A 40 -5.51 19.80 7.39
CA LEU A 40 -6.56 20.25 8.31
C LEU A 40 -5.97 20.58 9.66
N SER A 41 -6.55 21.59 10.33
CA SER A 41 -6.27 21.90 11.74
C SER A 41 -6.72 20.77 12.66
N LYS A 42 -6.20 20.77 13.89
CA LYS A 42 -6.59 19.79 14.90
C LYS A 42 -8.10 19.82 15.19
N SER A 43 -8.71 21.00 15.18
CA SER A 43 -10.16 21.19 15.36
C SER A 43 -10.95 20.49 14.24
N GLU A 44 -10.60 20.76 12.97
CA GLU A 44 -11.26 20.16 11.82
C GLU A 44 -11.13 18.62 11.80
N TRP A 45 -9.97 18.09 12.22
CA TRP A 45 -9.80 16.65 12.38
C TRP A 45 -10.68 16.09 13.50
N ASN A 46 -10.84 16.81 14.61
CA ASN A 46 -11.69 16.38 15.72
C ASN A 46 -13.18 16.35 15.35
N GLU A 47 -13.61 17.23 14.45
CA GLU A 47 -14.97 17.21 13.90
C GLU A 47 -15.20 16.07 12.90
N LYS A 48 -14.15 15.68 12.17
CA LYS A 48 -14.20 14.68 11.10
C LYS A 48 -14.09 13.24 11.61
N LEU A 49 -13.40 13.01 12.71
CA LEU A 49 -13.04 11.68 13.22
C LEU A 49 -13.81 11.36 14.52
N SER A 50 -14.05 10.06 14.76
CA SER A 50 -14.49 9.67 16.11
C SER A 50 -13.40 9.96 17.14
N PRO A 51 -13.74 10.18 18.42
CA PRO A 51 -12.73 10.47 19.46
C PRO A 51 -11.61 9.44 19.54
N GLU A 52 -11.94 8.16 19.37
CA GLU A 52 -10.98 7.06 19.42
C GLU A 52 -10.02 7.11 18.24
N VAL A 53 -10.53 7.31 17.02
CA VAL A 53 -9.73 7.42 15.80
C VAL A 53 -8.88 8.70 15.82
N PHE A 54 -9.44 9.81 16.31
CA PHE A 54 -8.71 11.06 16.51
C PHE A 54 -7.54 10.88 17.48
N ASN A 55 -7.77 10.23 18.62
CA ASN A 55 -6.71 9.93 19.59
C ASN A 55 -5.56 9.15 18.96
N ILE A 56 -5.85 8.16 18.11
CA ILE A 56 -4.79 7.41 17.41
C ILE A 56 -4.10 8.28 16.36
N LEU A 57 -4.85 8.83 15.41
CA LEU A 57 -4.29 9.49 14.22
C LEU A 57 -3.65 10.84 14.50
N ARG A 58 -4.07 11.56 15.57
CA ARG A 58 -3.68 12.96 15.82
C ARG A 58 -2.99 13.21 17.16
N GLU A 59 -3.21 12.33 18.15
CA GLU A 59 -2.55 12.38 19.45
C GLU A 59 -1.48 11.28 19.60
N GLU A 60 -1.24 10.49 18.52
CA GLU A 60 -0.29 9.36 18.52
C GLU A 60 -0.58 8.36 19.66
N GLY A 61 -1.88 8.11 19.89
CA GLY A 61 -2.33 7.13 20.85
C GLY A 61 -2.08 5.70 20.40
N THR A 62 -2.36 4.75 21.28
CA THR A 62 -2.26 3.31 20.97
C THR A 62 -3.51 2.62 21.50
N GLU A 63 -4.18 1.84 20.67
CA GLU A 63 -5.30 0.99 21.09
C GLU A 63 -4.80 -0.19 21.94
N ARG A 64 -5.70 -0.82 22.70
CA ARG A 64 -5.34 -2.01 23.49
C ARG A 64 -4.96 -3.17 22.56
N PRO A 65 -3.98 -4.02 22.94
CA PRO A 65 -3.67 -5.22 22.17
C PRO A 65 -4.90 -6.14 22.11
N PHE A 66 -5.06 -6.82 20.98
CA PHE A 66 -6.17 -7.75 20.67
C PHE A 66 -7.56 -7.11 20.60
N SER A 67 -7.69 -5.77 20.62
CA SER A 67 -8.98 -5.07 20.57
C SER A 67 -9.53 -4.93 19.15
N SER A 68 -8.67 -4.90 18.14
CA SER A 68 -9.09 -4.68 16.77
C SER A 68 -9.63 -5.94 16.10
N PRO A 69 -10.83 -5.88 15.48
CA PRO A 69 -11.33 -6.98 14.64
C PRO A 69 -10.46 -7.23 13.41
N LEU A 70 -9.67 -6.24 12.98
CA LEU A 70 -8.76 -6.36 11.84
C LEU A 70 -7.58 -7.32 12.11
N ASN A 71 -7.33 -7.71 13.36
CA ASN A 71 -6.38 -8.78 13.66
C ASN A 71 -6.76 -10.08 12.92
N ASN A 72 -8.05 -10.39 12.89
CA ASN A 72 -8.59 -11.62 12.30
C ASN A 72 -9.05 -11.44 10.84
N GLU A 73 -8.86 -10.28 10.22
CA GLU A 73 -9.21 -10.04 8.82
C GLU A 73 -8.25 -10.82 7.90
N LYS A 74 -8.79 -11.77 7.12
CA LYS A 74 -8.04 -12.67 6.22
C LYS A 74 -8.50 -12.59 4.77
N ARG A 75 -9.57 -11.83 4.49
CA ARG A 75 -10.06 -11.68 3.12
C ARG A 75 -9.05 -10.92 2.27
N LYS A 76 -9.08 -11.19 0.97
CA LYS A 76 -8.32 -10.43 0.00
C LYS A 76 -8.89 -9.01 -0.12
N GLY A 77 -8.01 -8.01 -0.16
CA GLY A 77 -8.42 -6.62 -0.20
C GLY A 77 -7.30 -5.65 0.21
N ILE A 78 -7.69 -4.43 0.53
CA ILE A 78 -6.77 -3.32 0.81
C ILE A 78 -7.14 -2.66 2.14
N PHE A 79 -6.11 -2.34 2.92
CA PHE A 79 -6.22 -1.54 4.14
C PHE A 79 -5.91 -0.07 3.82
N PHE A 80 -6.82 0.81 4.23
CA PHE A 80 -6.76 2.24 3.97
C PHE A 80 -6.59 3.02 5.28
N CYS A 81 -5.99 4.20 5.19
CA CYS A 81 -5.96 5.16 6.30
C CYS A 81 -7.39 5.58 6.70
N ALA A 82 -7.75 5.43 7.97
CA ALA A 82 -9.05 5.81 8.47
C ALA A 82 -9.32 7.33 8.38
N GLY A 83 -8.26 8.16 8.33
CA GLY A 83 -8.40 9.61 8.21
C GLY A 83 -8.67 10.11 6.80
N CYS A 84 -7.95 9.59 5.80
CA CYS A 84 -7.96 10.15 4.44
C CYS A 84 -8.22 9.14 3.33
N ASN A 85 -8.51 7.90 3.68
CA ASN A 85 -8.79 6.82 2.74
C ASN A 85 -7.65 6.55 1.72
N GLN A 86 -6.39 6.87 2.07
CA GLN A 86 -5.22 6.46 1.28
C GLN A 86 -4.97 4.97 1.47
N ALA A 87 -4.76 4.23 0.38
CA ALA A 87 -4.34 2.83 0.44
C ALA A 87 -2.94 2.72 1.08
N LEU A 88 -2.82 1.91 2.13
CA LEU A 88 -1.59 1.77 2.90
C LEU A 88 -0.98 0.37 2.78
N PHE A 89 -1.80 -0.68 2.85
CA PHE A 89 -1.33 -2.06 2.84
C PHE A 89 -2.24 -2.94 2.01
N LEU A 90 -1.65 -3.90 1.31
CA LEU A 90 -2.38 -5.01 0.69
C LEU A 90 -2.57 -6.14 1.72
N SER A 91 -3.68 -6.86 1.63
CA SER A 91 -3.96 -8.00 2.52
C SER A 91 -2.91 -9.11 2.45
N GLU A 92 -2.24 -9.27 1.31
CA GLU A 92 -1.15 -10.24 1.11
C GLU A 92 0.10 -9.92 1.93
N TYR A 93 0.26 -8.66 2.39
CA TYR A 93 1.36 -8.26 3.26
C TYR A 93 1.06 -8.50 4.74
N LYS A 94 -0.21 -8.81 5.06
CA LYS A 94 -0.65 -9.03 6.44
C LYS A 94 -0.25 -10.39 6.97
N TYR A 95 0.21 -10.42 8.22
CA TYR A 95 0.49 -11.65 8.94
C TYR A 95 0.13 -11.51 10.43
N ASP A 96 0.01 -12.64 11.13
CA ASP A 96 -0.16 -12.64 12.57
C ASP A 96 1.20 -12.58 13.26
N SER A 97 1.48 -11.46 13.91
CA SER A 97 2.73 -11.28 14.66
C SER A 97 2.65 -11.76 16.11
N GLY A 98 1.46 -12.15 16.58
CA GLY A 98 1.22 -12.50 17.98
C GLY A 98 1.22 -11.30 18.94
N THR A 99 1.46 -10.07 18.47
CA THR A 99 1.59 -8.88 19.33
C THR A 99 0.25 -8.26 19.72
N GLY A 100 -0.85 -8.65 19.04
CA GLY A 100 -2.20 -8.15 19.32
C GLY A 100 -2.63 -6.96 18.48
N TRP A 101 -1.82 -6.53 17.52
CA TRP A 101 -2.15 -5.49 16.56
C TRP A 101 -2.03 -6.00 15.12
N PRO A 102 -2.83 -5.48 14.16
CA PRO A 102 -2.65 -5.78 12.75
C PRO A 102 -1.21 -5.52 12.31
N SER A 103 -0.57 -6.53 11.73
CA SER A 103 0.85 -6.45 11.36
C SER A 103 1.06 -6.76 9.89
N PHE A 104 1.97 -6.01 9.24
CA PHE A 104 2.30 -6.14 7.83
C PHE A 104 3.82 -6.19 7.67
N TRP A 105 4.30 -6.96 6.70
CA TRP A 105 5.73 -7.03 6.40
C TRP A 105 6.18 -5.99 5.35
N GLN A 106 5.23 -5.34 4.66
CA GLN A 106 5.47 -4.30 3.65
C GLN A 106 4.30 -3.33 3.59
N SER A 107 4.54 -2.08 3.21
CA SER A 107 3.53 -1.09 2.83
C SER A 107 3.44 -0.94 1.32
N ILE A 108 2.36 -0.32 0.83
CA ILE A 108 2.28 0.17 -0.54
C ILE A 108 3.35 1.26 -0.72
N SER A 109 3.98 1.31 -1.88
CA SER A 109 5.05 2.27 -2.18
C SER A 109 4.57 3.71 -1.99
N ASN A 110 5.38 4.53 -1.30
CA ASN A 110 5.11 5.93 -0.99
C ASN A 110 3.81 6.21 -0.20
N ALA A 111 3.20 5.18 0.38
CA ALA A 111 1.96 5.33 1.14
C ALA A 111 2.18 5.80 2.59
N ILE A 112 3.38 5.63 3.10
CA ILE A 112 3.75 6.00 4.47
C ILE A 112 5.06 6.79 4.49
N GLU A 113 5.24 7.58 5.55
CA GLU A 113 6.49 8.23 5.93
C GLU A 113 6.85 7.82 7.36
N THR A 114 8.11 8.01 7.75
CA THR A 114 8.62 7.62 9.06
C THR A 114 9.30 8.77 9.78
N LYS A 115 9.23 8.76 11.11
CA LYS A 115 10.02 9.65 11.97
C LYS A 115 10.51 8.89 13.21
N ILE A 116 11.51 9.41 13.89
CA ILE A 116 11.99 8.83 15.16
C ILE A 116 11.05 9.30 16.27
N ASP A 117 10.56 8.36 17.06
CA ASP A 117 9.73 8.59 18.25
C ASP A 117 10.59 8.42 19.51
N PHE A 118 10.69 9.48 20.31
CA PHE A 118 11.45 9.55 21.57
C PHE A 118 10.55 9.53 22.83
N LYS A 119 9.27 9.19 22.70
CA LYS A 119 8.33 9.18 23.84
C LYS A 119 8.70 8.15 24.91
N LEU A 120 9.41 7.08 24.53
CA LEU A 120 9.92 6.08 25.44
C LEU A 120 11.45 6.22 25.60
N ILE A 121 12.00 5.56 26.62
CA ILE A 121 13.45 5.54 26.91
C ILE A 121 14.23 4.97 25.70
N VAL A 122 13.67 3.98 25.01
CA VAL A 122 14.25 3.41 23.79
C VAL A 122 13.58 4.06 22.59
N PRO A 123 14.33 4.75 21.71
CA PRO A 123 13.79 5.34 20.50
C PRO A 123 13.15 4.28 19.61
N ARG A 124 12.01 4.61 19.02
CA ARG A 124 11.28 3.74 18.05
C ARG A 124 11.15 4.47 16.72
N THR A 125 10.91 3.73 15.65
CA THR A 125 10.54 4.32 14.37
C THR A 125 9.03 4.33 14.25
N GLU A 126 8.42 5.50 14.38
CA GLU A 126 7.01 5.73 14.09
C GLU A 126 6.81 5.80 12.58
N TYR A 127 5.64 5.37 12.10
CA TYR A 127 5.20 5.68 10.74
C TYR A 127 3.79 6.25 10.70
N HIS A 128 3.55 7.08 9.69
CA HIS A 128 2.30 7.79 9.48
C HIS A 128 1.91 7.78 8.00
N CYS A 129 0.65 8.06 7.72
CA CYS A 129 0.12 8.18 6.37
C CYS A 129 0.79 9.36 5.63
N SER A 130 1.41 9.13 4.48
CA SER A 130 2.11 10.18 3.71
C SER A 130 1.17 11.28 3.19
N ARG A 131 -0.14 10.99 3.03
CA ARG A 131 -1.12 11.97 2.55
C ARG A 131 -1.59 12.94 3.62
N CYS A 132 -1.95 12.44 4.80
CA CYS A 132 -2.59 13.26 5.84
C CYS A 132 -1.77 13.39 7.12
N GLY A 133 -0.59 12.77 7.21
CA GLY A 133 0.25 12.77 8.40
C GLY A 133 -0.33 12.00 9.60
N GLY A 134 -1.41 11.22 9.41
CA GLY A 134 -2.05 10.49 10.51
C GLY A 134 -1.19 9.35 11.02
N HIS A 135 -0.92 9.33 12.33
CA HIS A 135 -0.18 8.27 13.00
C HIS A 135 -0.83 6.91 12.76
N GLN A 136 -0.03 5.92 12.38
CA GLN A 136 -0.48 4.56 12.12
C GLN A 136 0.04 3.57 13.16
N GLY A 137 1.29 3.72 13.55
CA GLY A 137 1.96 2.81 14.46
C GLY A 137 3.48 2.93 14.40
N HIS A 138 4.16 1.80 14.65
CA HIS A 138 5.62 1.74 14.66
C HIS A 138 6.12 0.59 13.79
N VAL A 139 7.30 0.78 13.18
CA VAL A 139 7.97 -0.26 12.39
C VAL A 139 9.17 -0.81 13.16
N PHE A 140 9.29 -2.14 13.14
CA PHE A 140 10.33 -2.92 13.80
C PHE A 140 11.10 -3.77 12.79
N ASN A 141 12.28 -4.27 13.16
CA ASN A 141 13.14 -5.11 12.32
C ASN A 141 13.05 -6.60 12.72
N ASP A 142 11.91 -7.03 13.24
CA ASP A 142 11.63 -8.37 13.72
C ASP A 142 10.50 -9.06 12.92
N GLY A 143 10.25 -8.59 11.70
CA GLY A 143 9.26 -9.14 10.78
C GLY A 143 9.80 -10.30 9.94
N PRO A 144 8.90 -10.94 9.14
CA PRO A 144 9.27 -12.04 8.26
C PRO A 144 10.01 -11.56 7.01
N GLN A 145 10.65 -12.50 6.31
CA GLN A 145 11.15 -12.27 4.96
C GLN A 145 9.97 -11.95 4.01
N PRO A 146 10.18 -11.17 2.92
CA PRO A 146 11.48 -10.75 2.38
C PRO A 146 12.06 -9.47 2.98
N THR A 147 11.29 -8.67 3.73
CA THR A 147 11.75 -7.35 4.19
C THR A 147 12.41 -7.37 5.57
N GLY A 148 12.09 -8.35 6.41
CA GLY A 148 12.47 -8.36 7.82
C GLY A 148 11.75 -7.28 8.65
N LYS A 149 10.79 -6.55 8.06
CA LYS A 149 10.06 -5.47 8.73
C LYS A 149 8.73 -5.95 9.30
N ARG A 150 8.35 -5.38 10.43
CA ARG A 150 7.02 -5.49 11.01
C ARG A 150 6.42 -4.10 11.19
N TYR A 151 5.48 -3.76 10.36
CA TYR A 151 4.64 -2.58 10.52
C TYR A 151 3.50 -2.94 11.47
N CYS A 152 3.65 -2.56 12.74
CA CYS A 152 2.66 -2.78 13.79
C CYS A 152 1.66 -1.62 13.76
N ASN A 153 0.44 -1.87 13.28
CA ASN A 153 -0.55 -0.82 13.01
C ASN A 153 -1.65 -0.81 14.04
N ASN A 154 -2.07 0.37 14.50
CA ASN A 154 -3.32 0.50 15.22
C ASN A 154 -4.50 0.16 14.29
N GLY A 155 -5.36 -0.76 14.67
CA GLY A 155 -6.50 -1.15 13.84
C GLY A 155 -7.51 -0.02 13.69
N LEU A 156 -7.69 0.84 14.71
CA LEU A 156 -8.50 2.06 14.63
C LEU A 156 -7.98 3.08 13.61
N ALA A 157 -6.68 3.02 13.24
CA ALA A 157 -6.11 3.86 12.20
C ALA A 157 -6.39 3.34 10.78
N LEU A 158 -7.01 2.17 10.65
CA LEU A 158 -7.28 1.50 9.38
C LEU A 158 -8.77 1.30 9.11
N THR A 159 -9.13 1.31 7.84
CA THR A 159 -10.34 0.68 7.31
C THR A 159 -9.95 -0.41 6.32
N PHE A 160 -10.79 -1.43 6.16
CA PHE A 160 -10.55 -2.52 5.21
C PHE A 160 -11.64 -2.55 4.15
N LYS A 161 -11.23 -2.72 2.88
CA LYS A 161 -12.15 -2.94 1.75
C LYS A 161 -11.78 -4.26 1.09
N PRO A 162 -12.67 -5.26 1.07
CA PRO A 162 -12.46 -6.50 0.33
C PRO A 162 -12.51 -6.24 -1.18
N GLU A 163 -11.79 -7.08 -1.94
CA GLU A 163 -11.92 -7.17 -3.41
C GLU A 163 -13.24 -7.79 -3.83
#